data_273f61c8b6c17695e35607449c0279f0
#
_entry.id   273f61c8b6c17695e35607449c0279f0
#
_cell.length_a   1.000
_cell.length_b   1.000
_cell.length_c   1.000
_cell.angle_alpha   90.00
_cell.angle_beta   90.00
_cell.angle_gamma   90.00
#
_symmetry.space_group_name_H-M   'P 1'
#
loop_
_entity.id
_entity.type
_entity.pdbx_description
1 polymer ?
#
loop_
_entity_poly.entity_id
_entity_poly.type
_entity_poly.pdbx_seq_one_letter_code
_entity_poly.pdbx_strand_id
1 'polypeptide(L)'
;MMEQFDVAVVGAGPTGLACGIELKRRGISNVLFDKGCVVNSLYHYPTNMVFFTTPELLEIGDIPMTALNEKPGRTEALKYYRRVAEHYELNIHQYERVIDIQGNDGAFVLSTKNTRGIDAYYEARKVILATGYYDIPNRLNVPGEELPKVIHY
;
A
#
# COMPACT_ATOMS: atom_id res chain seq x y z
N MET A 1 -15.57 21.75 1.88
CA MET A 1 -14.51 21.83 0.85
C MET A 1 -13.87 20.47 0.78
N MET A 2 -13.62 19.95 -0.42
CA MET A 2 -12.83 18.73 -0.60
C MET A 2 -11.36 19.02 -0.26
N GLU A 3 -10.68 18.06 0.35
CA GLU A 3 -9.23 18.19 0.56
C GLU A 3 -8.51 18.09 -0.78
N GLN A 4 -7.49 18.92 -0.97
CA GLN A 4 -6.75 19.04 -2.22
C GLN A 4 -5.28 18.70 -2.00
N PHE A 5 -4.72 17.90 -2.91
CA PHE A 5 -3.33 17.48 -2.91
C PHE A 5 -2.69 17.66 -4.28
N ASP A 6 -1.40 17.83 -4.34
CA ASP A 6 -0.68 17.76 -5.62
C ASP A 6 -0.69 16.34 -6.16
N VAL A 7 -0.51 15.34 -5.28
CA VAL A 7 -0.44 13.93 -5.67
C VAL A 7 -1.24 13.05 -4.71
N ALA A 8 -2.11 12.20 -5.26
CA ALA A 8 -2.74 11.09 -4.54
C ALA A 8 -2.06 9.77 -4.96
N VAL A 9 -1.70 8.94 -3.98
CA VAL A 9 -1.12 7.62 -4.19
C VAL A 9 -2.13 6.56 -3.78
N VAL A 10 -2.48 5.66 -4.68
CA VAL A 10 -3.42 4.57 -4.40
C VAL A 10 -2.63 3.29 -4.09
N GLY A 11 -2.61 2.92 -2.84
CA GLY A 11 -1.85 1.83 -2.25
C GLY A 11 -0.73 2.32 -1.33
N ALA A 12 -0.71 1.83 -0.09
CA ALA A 12 0.35 2.06 0.90
C ALA A 12 1.21 0.80 1.12
N GLY A 13 1.47 0.05 0.05
CA GLY A 13 2.48 -0.98 -0.01
C GLY A 13 3.89 -0.38 -0.14
N PRO A 14 4.95 -1.20 -0.22
CA PRO A 14 6.33 -0.69 -0.29
C PRO A 14 6.54 0.35 -1.39
N THR A 15 5.98 0.14 -2.59
CA THR A 15 6.07 1.08 -3.71
C THR A 15 5.34 2.39 -3.41
N GLY A 16 4.12 2.33 -2.87
CA GLY A 16 3.37 3.54 -2.49
C GLY A 16 4.07 4.34 -1.41
N LEU A 17 4.62 3.66 -0.39
CA LEU A 17 5.42 4.31 0.66
C LEU A 17 6.66 5.00 0.08
N ALA A 18 7.39 4.32 -0.81
CA ALA A 18 8.55 4.93 -1.48
C ALA A 18 8.17 6.18 -2.27
N CYS A 19 7.04 6.14 -3.00
CA CYS A 19 6.51 7.33 -3.68
C CYS A 19 6.18 8.46 -2.69
N GLY A 20 5.48 8.15 -1.60
CA GLY A 20 5.14 9.14 -0.56
C GLY A 20 6.37 9.78 0.08
N ILE A 21 7.40 9.00 0.35
CA ILE A 21 8.69 9.50 0.86
C ILE A 21 9.30 10.50 -0.11
N GLU A 22 9.40 10.12 -1.38
CA GLU A 22 10.01 10.98 -2.40
C GLU A 22 9.21 12.26 -2.66
N LEU A 23 7.89 12.20 -2.61
CA LEU A 23 7.03 13.38 -2.69
C LEU A 23 7.25 14.30 -1.48
N LYS A 24 7.28 13.75 -0.27
CA LYS A 24 7.53 14.51 0.96
C LYS A 24 8.90 15.17 0.97
N ARG A 25 9.95 14.47 0.54
CA ARG A 25 11.31 15.04 0.40
C ARG A 25 11.37 16.24 -0.53
N ARG A 26 10.49 16.29 -1.52
CA ARG A 26 10.39 17.40 -2.48
C ARG A 26 9.40 18.49 -2.07
N GLY A 27 8.79 18.38 -0.90
CA GLY A 27 7.78 19.33 -0.43
C GLY A 27 6.49 19.32 -1.25
N ILE A 28 6.20 18.21 -1.94
CA ILE A 28 4.98 18.03 -2.74
C ILE A 28 3.87 17.53 -1.83
N SER A 29 2.75 18.27 -1.80
CA SER A 29 1.55 17.89 -1.02
C SER A 29 1.02 16.55 -1.52
N ASN A 30 0.88 15.58 -0.60
CA ASN A 30 0.46 14.25 -1.00
C ASN A 30 -0.36 13.53 0.08
N VAL A 31 -1.13 12.54 -0.38
CA VAL A 31 -1.89 11.61 0.45
C VAL A 31 -1.78 10.21 -0.13
N LEU A 32 -1.70 9.21 0.73
CA LEU A 32 -1.73 7.80 0.34
C LEU A 32 -3.05 7.19 0.83
N PHE A 33 -3.69 6.37 0.00
CA PHE A 33 -4.89 5.62 0.37
C PHE A 33 -4.58 4.13 0.35
N ASP A 34 -5.03 3.40 1.38
CA ASP A 34 -5.02 1.94 1.35
C ASP A 34 -6.34 1.37 1.84
N LYS A 35 -6.85 0.35 1.15
CA LYS A 35 -8.08 -0.36 1.52
C LYS A 35 -7.98 -1.11 2.85
N GLY A 36 -6.76 -1.37 3.30
CA GLY A 36 -6.44 -2.02 4.56
C GLY A 36 -5.41 -1.24 5.37
N CYS A 37 -4.57 -1.93 6.11
CA CYS A 37 -3.49 -1.31 6.86
C CYS A 37 -2.26 -1.00 5.98
N VAL A 38 -1.33 -0.22 6.51
CA VAL A 38 -0.01 -0.03 5.88
C VAL A 38 0.60 -1.38 5.56
N VAL A 39 1.05 -1.56 4.31
CA VAL A 39 1.56 -2.80 3.70
C VAL A 39 0.58 -3.98 3.83
N ASN A 40 -0.68 -3.73 3.50
CA ASN A 40 -1.78 -4.68 3.67
C ASN A 40 -1.52 -6.04 3.01
N SER A 41 -0.91 -6.09 1.83
CA SER A 41 -0.56 -7.37 1.18
C SER A 41 0.40 -8.20 2.03
N LEU A 42 1.42 -7.58 2.64
CA LEU A 42 2.34 -8.26 3.55
C LEU A 42 1.63 -8.78 4.81
N TYR A 43 0.64 -8.01 5.29
CA TYR A 43 -0.18 -8.45 6.44
C TYR A 43 -0.94 -9.74 6.13
N HIS A 44 -1.34 -9.95 4.88
CA HIS A 44 -2.06 -11.14 4.42
C HIS A 44 -1.15 -12.27 3.91
N TYR A 45 0.15 -12.07 3.80
CA TYR A 45 1.09 -13.13 3.44
C TYR A 45 1.09 -14.27 4.47
N PRO A 46 1.44 -15.50 4.08
CA PRO A 46 1.57 -16.62 5.03
C PRO A 46 2.45 -16.25 6.21
N THR A 47 2.04 -16.64 7.42
CA THR A 47 2.67 -16.20 8.68
C THR A 47 4.17 -16.47 8.74
N ASN A 48 4.59 -17.63 8.23
CA ASN A 48 5.99 -18.07 8.24
C ASN A 48 6.73 -17.79 6.93
N MET A 49 6.19 -16.89 6.10
CA MET A 49 6.83 -16.54 4.84
C MET A 49 8.17 -15.88 5.08
N VAL A 50 9.15 -16.31 4.31
CA VAL A 50 10.48 -15.71 4.21
C VAL A 50 10.61 -15.10 2.82
N PHE A 51 11.17 -13.91 2.73
CA PHE A 51 11.39 -13.22 1.45
C PHE A 51 12.48 -13.94 0.62
N PHE A 52 12.42 -13.78 -0.70
CA PHE A 52 13.42 -14.36 -1.60
C PHE A 52 14.71 -13.53 -1.67
N THR A 53 14.64 -12.27 -1.24
CA THR A 53 15.71 -11.28 -1.30
C THR A 53 16.28 -10.99 0.08
N THR A 54 17.49 -10.44 0.12
CA THR A 54 18.11 -9.91 1.32
C THR A 54 17.50 -8.58 1.76
N PRO A 55 17.69 -8.14 3.01
CA PRO A 55 17.13 -6.90 3.53
C PRO A 55 17.41 -5.67 2.68
N GLU A 56 18.63 -5.55 2.16
CA GLU A 56 19.11 -4.38 1.41
C GLU A 56 18.27 -4.12 0.14
N LEU A 57 17.70 -5.18 -0.47
CA LEU A 57 16.85 -5.06 -1.65
C LEU A 57 15.39 -4.70 -1.32
N LEU A 58 15.04 -4.69 -0.04
CA LEU A 58 13.72 -4.32 0.46
C LEU A 58 13.70 -2.93 1.09
N GLU A 59 14.86 -2.32 1.24
CA GLU A 59 15.01 -1.00 1.85
C GLU A 59 14.35 0.11 1.02
N ILE A 60 13.73 1.05 1.71
CA ILE A 60 13.17 2.27 1.12
C ILE A 60 13.52 3.47 2.00
N GLY A 61 13.62 4.65 1.39
CA GLY A 61 13.80 5.91 2.10
C GLY A 61 15.10 6.01 2.86
N ASP A 62 16.16 5.35 2.40
CA ASP A 62 17.49 5.34 3.04
C ASP A 62 17.48 4.88 4.51
N ILE A 63 16.48 4.10 4.90
CA ILE A 63 16.40 3.50 6.23
C ILE A 63 16.84 2.04 6.13
N PRO A 64 17.94 1.66 6.83
CA PRO A 64 18.41 0.28 6.81
C PRO A 64 17.37 -0.70 7.40
N MET A 65 17.21 -1.84 6.75
CA MET A 65 16.43 -2.95 7.24
C MET A 65 17.34 -3.98 7.89
N THR A 66 17.09 -4.29 9.16
CA THR A 66 17.79 -5.37 9.85
C THR A 66 16.92 -6.62 9.95
N ALA A 67 17.50 -7.78 9.72
CA ALA A 67 16.86 -9.06 9.87
C ALA A 67 17.73 -10.00 10.73
N LEU A 68 17.09 -10.96 11.38
CA LEU A 68 17.80 -11.95 12.20
C LEU A 68 18.58 -12.93 11.31
N ASN A 69 18.03 -13.27 10.16
CA ASN A 69 18.60 -14.19 9.20
C ASN A 69 18.99 -13.46 7.91
N GLU A 70 19.72 -14.14 7.03
CA GLU A 70 20.11 -13.60 5.71
C GLU A 70 18.91 -13.04 4.92
N LYS A 71 17.75 -13.69 5.04
CA LYS A 71 16.51 -13.27 4.39
C LYS A 71 15.45 -12.93 5.44
N PRO A 72 14.81 -11.76 5.36
CA PRO A 72 13.85 -11.35 6.36
C PRO A 72 12.55 -12.15 6.26
N GLY A 73 11.91 -12.33 7.40
CA GLY A 73 10.57 -12.90 7.48
C GLY A 73 9.48 -11.84 7.31
N ARG A 74 8.24 -12.30 7.09
CA ARG A 74 7.05 -11.44 7.00
C ARG A 74 6.94 -10.44 8.14
N THR A 75 7.15 -10.88 9.38
CA THR A 75 7.00 -10.04 10.58
C THR A 75 8.05 -8.91 10.63
N GLU A 76 9.27 -9.19 10.20
CA GLU A 76 10.34 -8.19 10.13
C GLU A 76 10.02 -7.14 9.08
N ALA A 77 9.58 -7.56 7.88
CA ALA A 77 9.16 -6.65 6.83
C ALA A 77 7.96 -5.78 7.24
N LEU A 78 6.94 -6.36 7.91
CA LEU A 78 5.81 -5.59 8.46
C LEU A 78 6.26 -4.49 9.42
N LYS A 79 7.12 -4.83 10.36
CA LYS A 79 7.67 -3.87 11.34
C LYS A 79 8.48 -2.78 10.65
N TYR A 80 9.32 -3.19 9.70
CA TYR A 80 10.18 -2.27 8.95
C TYR A 80 9.37 -1.22 8.20
N TYR A 81 8.46 -1.62 7.31
CA TYR A 81 7.69 -0.67 6.49
C TYR A 81 6.77 0.24 7.31
N ARG A 82 6.19 -0.28 8.40
CA ARG A 82 5.39 0.55 9.32
C ARG A 82 6.25 1.61 10.01
N ARG A 83 7.44 1.24 10.48
CA ARG A 83 8.40 2.20 11.06
C ARG A 83 8.86 3.24 10.05
N VAL A 84 9.10 2.84 8.81
CA VAL A 84 9.45 3.79 7.74
C VAL A 84 8.33 4.79 7.51
N ALA A 85 7.08 4.34 7.42
CA ALA A 85 5.92 5.20 7.27
C ALA A 85 5.77 6.20 8.44
N GLU A 86 5.97 5.73 9.67
CA GLU A 86 5.97 6.56 10.88
C GLU A 86 7.13 7.56 10.91
N HIS A 87 8.34 7.12 10.59
CA HIS A 87 9.54 7.96 10.57
C HIS A 87 9.40 9.15 9.61
N TYR A 88 8.83 8.91 8.45
CA TYR A 88 8.55 9.95 7.47
C TYR A 88 7.23 10.68 7.73
N GLU A 89 6.47 10.32 8.76
CA GLU A 89 5.15 10.91 9.06
C GLU A 89 4.31 11.03 7.78
N LEU A 90 4.18 9.93 7.04
CA LEU A 90 3.43 9.92 5.80
C LEU A 90 1.93 10.10 6.06
N ASN A 91 1.27 10.92 5.26
CA ASN A 91 -0.18 11.11 5.33
C ASN A 91 -0.89 9.92 4.67
N ILE A 92 -1.28 8.92 5.47
CA ILE A 92 -1.85 7.66 4.98
C ILE A 92 -3.26 7.47 5.55
N HIS A 93 -4.24 7.42 4.66
CA HIS A 93 -5.60 7.03 4.96
C HIS A 93 -5.73 5.51 4.87
N GLN A 94 -5.62 4.85 6.02
CA GLN A 94 -5.77 3.40 6.15
C GLN A 94 -7.26 3.02 6.20
N TYR A 95 -7.58 1.82 5.72
CA TYR A 95 -8.95 1.29 5.67
C TYR A 95 -9.91 2.17 4.87
N GLU A 96 -9.36 2.87 3.87
CA GLU A 96 -10.08 3.75 2.98
C GLU A 96 -9.75 3.36 1.52
N ARG A 97 -10.71 2.72 0.88
CA ARG A 97 -10.57 2.22 -0.50
C ARG A 97 -10.92 3.32 -1.49
N VAL A 98 -10.03 3.61 -2.43
CA VAL A 98 -10.37 4.37 -3.63
C VAL A 98 -11.24 3.48 -4.52
N ILE A 99 -12.45 3.94 -4.83
CA ILE A 99 -13.45 3.19 -5.62
C ILE A 99 -13.58 3.73 -7.03
N ASP A 100 -13.28 5.00 -7.25
CA ASP A 100 -13.33 5.62 -8.57
C ASP A 100 -12.35 6.80 -8.66
N ILE A 101 -11.87 7.06 -9.86
CA ILE A 101 -10.99 8.19 -10.19
C ILE A 101 -11.52 8.80 -11.48
N GLN A 102 -11.95 10.04 -11.42
CA GLN A 102 -12.48 10.78 -12.55
C GLN A 102 -11.62 12.02 -12.82
N GLY A 103 -11.75 12.57 -14.02
CA GLY A 103 -11.05 13.79 -14.43
C GLY A 103 -9.89 13.54 -15.38
N ASN A 104 -9.01 14.52 -15.47
CA ASN A 104 -7.89 14.55 -16.40
C ASN A 104 -6.64 15.07 -15.68
N ASP A 105 -5.52 15.03 -16.37
CA ASP A 105 -4.25 15.52 -15.87
C ASP A 105 -4.37 16.96 -15.35
N GLY A 106 -3.97 17.15 -14.10
CA GLY A 106 -4.07 18.41 -13.37
C GLY A 106 -5.35 18.58 -12.53
N ALA A 107 -6.39 17.73 -12.73
CA ALA A 107 -7.68 17.86 -12.05
C ALA A 107 -8.39 16.50 -11.93
N PHE A 108 -7.90 15.65 -11.04
CA PHE A 108 -8.55 14.38 -10.70
C PHE A 108 -9.43 14.52 -9.45
N VAL A 109 -10.54 13.82 -9.44
CA VAL A 109 -11.39 13.60 -8.27
C VAL A 109 -11.37 12.12 -7.93
N LEU A 110 -10.95 11.80 -6.72
CA LEU A 110 -10.96 10.45 -6.18
C LEU A 110 -12.18 10.27 -5.28
N SER A 111 -12.97 9.24 -5.54
CA SER A 111 -14.05 8.79 -4.66
C SER A 111 -13.54 7.65 -3.81
N THR A 112 -13.68 7.74 -2.51
CA THR A 112 -13.24 6.72 -1.56
C THR A 112 -14.38 6.21 -0.70
N LYS A 113 -14.19 5.04 -0.13
CA LYS A 113 -15.11 4.47 0.88
C LYS A 113 -14.30 3.80 1.99
N ASN A 114 -14.59 4.18 3.23
CA ASN A 114 -13.96 3.55 4.39
C ASN A 114 -14.71 2.26 4.82
N THR A 115 -14.15 1.53 5.79
CA THR A 115 -14.74 0.28 6.30
C THR A 115 -16.09 0.47 7.01
N ARG A 116 -16.48 1.69 7.36
CA ARG A 116 -17.79 2.02 7.92
C ARG A 116 -18.83 2.32 6.83
N GLY A 117 -18.43 2.23 5.55
CA GLY A 117 -19.28 2.55 4.42
C GLY A 117 -19.46 4.05 4.15
N ILE A 118 -18.64 4.90 4.76
CA ILE A 118 -18.69 6.35 4.57
C ILE A 118 -17.91 6.70 3.31
N ASP A 119 -18.56 7.42 2.41
CA ASP A 119 -17.95 7.94 1.19
C ASP A 119 -17.26 9.29 1.47
N ALA A 120 -16.10 9.49 0.85
CA ALA A 120 -15.37 10.74 0.86
C ALA A 120 -14.83 11.07 -0.54
N TYR A 121 -14.48 12.32 -0.77
CA TYR A 121 -14.01 12.82 -2.07
C TYR A 121 -12.79 13.70 -1.86
N TYR A 122 -11.79 13.51 -2.72
CA TYR A 122 -10.52 14.23 -2.70
C TYR A 122 -10.15 14.73 -4.08
N GLU A 123 -9.49 15.86 -4.15
CA GLU A 123 -8.94 16.38 -5.40
C GLU A 123 -7.43 16.19 -5.44
N ALA A 124 -6.90 15.80 -6.59
CA ALA A 124 -5.47 15.68 -6.81
C ALA A 124 -5.07 16.12 -8.22
N ARG A 125 -3.92 16.75 -8.35
CA ARG A 125 -3.40 17.14 -9.67
C ARG A 125 -2.83 15.94 -10.43
N LYS A 126 -2.27 14.97 -9.70
CA LYS A 126 -1.71 13.73 -10.24
C LYS A 126 -2.15 12.54 -9.39
N VAL A 127 -2.22 11.37 -10.02
CA VAL A 127 -2.51 10.11 -9.33
C VAL A 127 -1.43 9.10 -9.65
N ILE A 128 -0.93 8.42 -8.61
CA ILE A 128 0.00 7.30 -8.73
C ILE A 128 -0.74 6.03 -8.31
N LEU A 129 -0.77 5.02 -9.19
CA LEU A 129 -1.35 3.71 -8.89
C LEU A 129 -0.25 2.77 -8.41
N ALA A 130 -0.30 2.40 -7.13
CA ALA A 130 0.64 1.50 -6.46
C ALA A 130 -0.10 0.33 -5.78
N THR A 131 -1.14 -0.19 -6.43
CA THR A 131 -2.10 -1.14 -5.87
C THR A 131 -1.55 -2.56 -5.69
N GLY A 132 -0.38 -2.86 -6.28
CA GLY A 132 0.18 -4.21 -6.30
C GLY A 132 -0.62 -5.18 -7.16
N TYR A 133 -0.33 -6.48 -7.02
CA TYR A 133 -0.96 -7.54 -7.82
C TYR A 133 -1.36 -8.76 -6.99
N TYR A 134 -1.28 -8.70 -5.67
CA TYR A 134 -1.43 -9.86 -4.77
C TYR A 134 -2.89 -10.19 -4.42
N ASP A 135 -3.82 -9.29 -4.68
CA ASP A 135 -5.21 -9.43 -4.21
C ASP A 135 -6.06 -10.41 -5.02
N ILE A 136 -5.67 -10.68 -6.27
CA ILE A 136 -6.44 -11.51 -7.20
C ILE A 136 -5.64 -12.77 -7.48
N PRO A 137 -6.02 -13.93 -6.91
CA PRO A 137 -5.31 -15.17 -7.14
C PRO A 137 -5.53 -15.68 -8.58
N ASN A 138 -4.49 -16.25 -9.15
CA ASN A 138 -4.61 -17.03 -10.37
C ASN A 138 -5.25 -18.38 -10.03
N ARG A 139 -6.49 -18.59 -10.47
CA ARG A 139 -7.23 -19.82 -10.22
C ARG A 139 -6.77 -20.95 -11.14
N LEU A 140 -6.70 -22.16 -10.58
CA LEU A 140 -6.35 -23.37 -11.32
C LEU A 140 -7.56 -23.96 -12.05
N ASN A 141 -8.80 -23.58 -11.63
CA ASN A 141 -10.06 -24.10 -12.16
C ASN A 141 -10.18 -25.62 -12.04
N VAL A 142 -9.74 -26.19 -10.93
CA VAL A 142 -9.83 -27.62 -10.63
C VAL A 142 -10.98 -27.91 -9.67
N PRO A 143 -11.59 -29.12 -9.71
CA PRO A 143 -12.63 -29.50 -8.77
C PRO A 143 -12.19 -29.37 -7.32
N GLY A 144 -12.97 -28.67 -6.51
CA GLY A 144 -12.70 -28.47 -5.09
C GLY A 144 -11.95 -27.18 -4.76
N GLU A 145 -11.52 -26.38 -5.74
CA GLU A 145 -10.89 -25.09 -5.51
C GLU A 145 -11.81 -24.11 -4.76
N GLU A 146 -13.12 -24.24 -4.95
CA GLU A 146 -14.14 -23.39 -4.30
C GLU A 146 -14.44 -23.78 -2.84
N LEU A 147 -13.85 -24.86 -2.32
CA LEU A 147 -14.12 -25.30 -0.97
C LEU A 147 -13.56 -24.31 0.06
N PRO A 148 -14.29 -24.02 1.17
CA PRO A 148 -13.86 -23.03 2.18
C PRO A 148 -12.49 -23.31 2.83
N LYS A 149 -12.01 -24.55 2.75
CA LYS A 149 -10.70 -24.96 3.26
C LYS A 149 -9.53 -24.64 2.30
N VAL A 150 -9.84 -24.25 1.06
CA VAL A 150 -8.84 -23.88 0.06
C VAL A 150 -8.59 -22.39 0.18
N ILE A 151 -7.36 -22.04 0.48
CA ILE A 151 -6.88 -20.66 0.57
C ILE A 151 -5.85 -20.42 -0.51
N HIS A 152 -5.81 -19.24 -1.06
CA HIS A 152 -4.88 -18.85 -2.12
C HIS A 152 -3.64 -18.11 -1.60
N TYR A 153 -3.62 -17.75 -0.31
CA TYR A 153 -2.49 -17.16 0.40
C TYR A 153 -2.70 -17.16 1.92
#